data_c81ad09f3fd6766c9fa6e0849c4c8e62
#
_entry.id   c81ad09f3fd6766c9fa6e0849c4c8e62
#
_cell.length_a   1.000
_cell.length_b   1.000
_cell.length_c   1.000
_cell.angle_alpha   90.00
_cell.angle_beta   90.00
_cell.angle_gamma   90.00
#
_symmetry.space_group_name_H-M   'P 1'
#
loop_
_entity.id
_entity.type
_entity.pdbx_description
1 polymer ?
#
loop_
_entity_poly.entity_id
_entity_poly.type
_entity_poly.pdbx_seq_one_letter_code
_entity_poly.pdbx_strand_id
1 'polypeptide(L)'
;SQERIRFYESMTALLENGVPIDVALDRLGLIYSDGGRHRHHPISLASYGIGRAVAGGKKLAQACLNWVPYQEHAVISAGEQSGNLIQAFSDCVRII
;
A
#
# COMPACT_ATOMS: atom_id res chain seq x y z
N SER A 1 6.91 -2.55 11.68
CA SER A 1 7.33 -1.16 11.78
C SER A 1 6.12 -0.23 11.79
N GLN A 2 6.29 0.90 12.41
CA GLN A 2 5.22 1.90 12.53
C GLN A 2 4.76 2.39 11.16
N GLU A 3 5.69 2.60 10.23
CA GLU A 3 5.35 3.08 8.90
C GLU A 3 4.51 2.08 8.11
N ARG A 4 4.85 0.80 8.19
CA ARG A 4 4.05 -0.22 7.49
C ARG A 4 2.64 -0.31 8.06
N ILE A 5 2.49 -0.25 9.40
CA ILE A 5 1.18 -0.25 10.03
C ILE A 5 0.35 0.94 9.52
N ARG A 6 0.93 2.13 9.52
CA ARG A 6 0.23 3.33 9.05
C ARG A 6 -0.15 3.22 7.57
N PHE A 7 0.75 2.69 6.77
CA PHE A 7 0.47 2.47 5.35
C PHE A 7 -0.75 1.56 5.17
N TYR A 8 -0.76 0.40 5.85
CA TYR A 8 -1.86 -0.55 5.71
C TYR A 8 -3.17 0.01 6.26
N GLU A 9 -3.13 0.67 7.41
CA GLU A 9 -4.33 1.27 7.99
C GLU A 9 -4.91 2.37 7.10
N SER A 10 -4.05 3.19 6.53
CA SER A 10 -4.49 4.25 5.62
C SER A 10 -5.07 3.68 4.33
N MET A 11 -4.43 2.66 3.76
CA MET A 11 -4.96 2.00 2.56
C MET A 11 -6.31 1.35 2.85
N THR A 12 -6.43 0.65 3.98
CA THR A 12 -7.69 0.04 4.39
C THR A 12 -8.81 1.08 4.44
N ALA A 13 -8.55 2.21 5.11
CA ALA A 13 -9.55 3.27 5.25
C ALA A 13 -9.99 3.84 3.89
N LEU A 14 -9.03 4.09 3.00
CA LEU A 14 -9.34 4.63 1.67
C LEU A 14 -10.14 3.63 0.84
N LEU A 15 -9.71 2.37 0.82
CA LEU A 15 -10.40 1.33 0.05
C LEU A 15 -11.81 1.06 0.58
N GLU A 16 -12.00 1.08 1.90
CA GLU A 16 -13.33 0.95 2.51
C GLU A 16 -14.27 2.07 2.08
N ASN A 17 -13.74 3.25 1.79
CA ASN A 17 -14.51 4.38 1.29
C ASN A 17 -14.65 4.39 -0.24
N GLY A 18 -14.27 3.31 -0.89
CA GLY A 18 -14.44 3.17 -2.34
C GLY A 18 -13.39 3.86 -3.18
N VAL A 19 -12.29 4.31 -2.59
CA VAL A 19 -11.21 4.93 -3.36
C VAL A 19 -10.45 3.84 -4.14
N PRO A 20 -10.27 3.99 -5.45
CA PRO A 20 -9.48 3.02 -6.23
C PRO A 20 -8.04 2.93 -5.73
N ILE A 21 -7.42 1.77 -5.91
CA ILE A 21 -6.07 1.49 -5.40
C ILE A 21 -5.04 2.50 -5.89
N ASP A 22 -5.03 2.80 -7.18
CA ASP A 22 -4.08 3.74 -7.78
C ASP A 22 -4.25 5.15 -7.20
N VAL A 23 -5.49 5.57 -7.01
CA VAL A 23 -5.79 6.88 -6.40
C VAL A 23 -5.39 6.90 -4.93
N ALA A 24 -5.64 5.80 -4.21
CA ALA A 24 -5.27 5.70 -2.81
C ALA A 24 -3.75 5.80 -2.62
N LEU A 25 -2.99 5.09 -3.45
CA LEU A 25 -1.52 5.16 -3.41
C LEU A 25 -1.02 6.57 -3.69
N ASP A 26 -1.57 7.23 -4.68
CA ASP A 26 -1.20 8.61 -5.00
C ASP A 26 -1.51 9.56 -3.85
N ARG A 27 -2.69 9.43 -3.23
CA ARG A 27 -3.07 10.24 -2.08
C ARG A 27 -2.13 10.05 -0.90
N LEU A 28 -1.75 8.82 -0.60
CA LEU A 28 -0.80 8.56 0.49
C LEU A 28 0.57 9.17 0.18
N GLY A 29 1.03 9.03 -1.05
CA GLY A 29 2.27 9.67 -1.46
C GLY A 29 2.25 11.17 -1.23
N LEU A 30 1.16 11.82 -1.60
CA LEU A 30 1.01 13.26 -1.47
C LEU A 30 0.87 13.69 0.00
N ILE A 31 0.04 12.99 0.77
CA ILE A 31 -0.20 13.33 2.18
C ILE A 31 1.07 13.17 3.01
N TYR A 32 1.75 12.03 2.90
CA TYR A 32 2.92 11.75 3.72
C TYR A 32 4.16 12.52 3.28
N SER A 33 4.20 13.01 2.05
CA SER A 33 5.26 13.92 1.59
C SER A 33 4.94 15.38 1.93
N ASP A 34 3.79 15.64 2.50
CA ASP A 34 3.31 17.01 2.78
C ASP A 34 3.37 17.87 1.51
N GLY A 35 2.71 17.39 0.45
CA GLY A 35 2.66 18.11 -0.82
C GLY A 35 4.01 18.19 -1.55
N GLY A 36 4.90 17.25 -1.25
CA GLY A 36 6.23 17.20 -1.87
C GLY A 36 7.35 17.81 -1.02
N ARG A 37 7.04 18.36 0.16
CA ARG A 37 8.05 18.95 1.05
C ARG A 37 8.95 17.89 1.68
N HIS A 38 8.42 16.69 1.92
CA HIS A 38 9.12 15.56 2.54
C HIS A 38 9.12 14.36 1.60
N ARG A 39 9.81 14.52 0.45
CA ARG A 39 9.80 13.52 -0.62
C ARG A 39 10.38 12.18 -0.21
N HIS A 40 11.22 12.16 0.82
CA HIS A 40 11.88 10.95 1.28
C HIS A 40 11.16 10.28 2.46
N HIS A 41 9.96 10.74 2.83
CA HIS A 41 9.18 10.07 3.85
C HIS A 41 8.94 8.61 3.43
N PRO A 42 9.20 7.62 4.30
CA PRO A 42 9.14 6.21 3.91
C PRO A 42 7.80 5.79 3.29
N ILE A 43 6.69 6.27 3.85
CA ILE A 43 5.37 5.94 3.32
C ILE A 43 5.17 6.56 1.94
N SER A 44 5.65 7.78 1.74
CA SER A 44 5.54 8.45 0.44
C SER A 44 6.36 7.73 -0.62
N LEU A 45 7.60 7.36 -0.30
CA LEU A 45 8.46 6.62 -1.23
C LEU A 45 7.81 5.29 -1.63
N ALA A 46 7.31 4.53 -0.65
CA ALA A 46 6.65 3.26 -0.91
C ALA A 46 5.39 3.45 -1.74
N SER A 47 4.54 4.40 -1.36
CA SER A 47 3.26 4.65 -2.06
C SER A 47 3.46 5.01 -3.51
N TYR A 48 4.39 5.92 -3.80
CA TYR A 48 4.70 6.29 -5.18
C TYR A 48 5.42 5.17 -5.94
N GLY A 49 6.32 4.44 -5.27
CA GLY A 49 7.03 3.32 -5.89
C GLY A 49 6.08 2.20 -6.29
N ILE A 50 5.19 1.82 -5.39
CA ILE A 50 4.16 0.82 -5.65
C ILE A 50 3.22 1.33 -6.75
N GLY A 51 2.80 2.60 -6.64
CA GLY A 51 1.90 3.21 -7.62
C GLY A 51 2.46 3.20 -9.03
N ARG A 52 3.74 3.51 -9.20
CA ARG A 52 4.39 3.46 -10.51
C ARG A 52 4.42 2.05 -11.09
N ALA A 53 4.68 1.05 -10.24
CA ALA A 53 4.72 -0.35 -10.68
C ALA A 53 3.33 -0.82 -11.12
N VAL A 54 2.29 -0.46 -10.36
CA VAL A 54 0.90 -0.77 -10.73
C VAL A 54 0.51 -0.08 -12.03
N ALA A 55 0.86 1.19 -12.18
CA ALA A 55 0.60 1.94 -13.41
C ALA A 55 1.31 1.33 -14.61
N GLY A 56 2.46 0.70 -14.40
CA GLY A 56 3.21 -0.01 -15.43
C GLY A 56 2.68 -1.42 -15.74
N GLY A 57 1.58 -1.83 -15.11
CA GLY A 57 0.91 -3.10 -15.39
C GLY A 57 1.18 -4.22 -14.41
N LYS A 58 1.96 -3.99 -13.35
CA LYS A 58 2.21 -5.03 -12.35
C LYS A 58 1.00 -5.20 -11.44
N LYS A 59 0.78 -6.43 -10.98
CA LYS A 59 -0.21 -6.69 -9.94
C LYS A 59 0.27 -6.05 -8.63
N LEU A 60 -0.68 -5.70 -7.78
CA LEU A 60 -0.37 -4.99 -6.55
C LEU A 60 0.61 -5.77 -5.66
N ALA A 61 0.40 -7.06 -5.46
CA ALA A 61 1.29 -7.86 -4.63
C ALA A 61 2.72 -7.85 -5.18
N GLN A 62 2.86 -7.97 -6.51
CA GLN A 62 4.16 -7.91 -7.16
C GLN A 62 4.79 -6.52 -6.98
N ALA A 63 3.99 -5.47 -7.10
CA ALA A 63 4.45 -4.10 -6.89
C ALA A 63 4.94 -3.86 -5.45
N CYS A 64 4.37 -4.55 -4.48
CA CYS A 64 4.75 -4.43 -3.07
C CYS A 64 6.03 -5.20 -2.71
N LEU A 65 6.49 -6.09 -3.57
CA LEU A 65 7.54 -7.06 -3.23
C LEU A 65 8.81 -6.44 -2.67
N ASN A 66 9.21 -5.27 -3.18
CA ASN A 66 10.42 -4.59 -2.75
C ASN A 66 10.20 -3.68 -1.52
N TRP A 67 8.98 -3.59 -1.02
CA TRP A 67 8.62 -2.62 0.01
C TRP A 67 8.17 -3.25 1.32
N VAL A 68 7.79 -4.54 1.30
CA VAL A 68 7.25 -5.23 2.48
C VAL A 68 7.94 -6.57 2.68
N PRO A 69 7.96 -7.09 3.92
CA PRO A 69 8.48 -8.44 4.17
C PRO A 69 7.66 -9.50 3.44
N TYR A 70 8.29 -10.65 3.21
CA TYR A 70 7.67 -11.72 2.44
C TYR A 70 6.32 -12.19 3.02
N GLN A 71 6.21 -12.26 4.34
CA GLN A 71 4.95 -12.70 4.97
C GLN A 71 3.80 -11.78 4.63
N GLU A 72 4.02 -10.47 4.64
CA GLU A 72 3.01 -9.49 4.28
C GLU A 72 2.70 -9.55 2.79
N HIS A 73 3.74 -9.71 1.97
CA HIS A 73 3.56 -9.90 0.53
C HIS A 73 2.65 -11.11 0.23
N ALA A 74 2.86 -12.22 0.92
CA ALA A 74 2.05 -13.43 0.71
C ALA A 74 0.57 -13.18 1.06
N VAL A 75 0.31 -12.44 2.15
CA VAL A 75 -1.05 -12.08 2.55
C VAL A 75 -1.71 -11.18 1.51
N ILE A 76 -0.98 -10.18 1.02
CA ILE A 76 -1.49 -9.26 -0.02
C ILE A 76 -1.78 -10.04 -1.31
N SER A 77 -0.89 -10.94 -1.69
CA SER A 77 -1.08 -11.76 -2.89
C SER A 77 -2.35 -12.61 -2.81
N ALA A 78 -2.56 -13.27 -1.68
CA ALA A 78 -3.76 -14.08 -1.46
C ALA A 78 -5.02 -13.21 -1.50
N GLY A 79 -4.98 -12.04 -0.88
CA GLY A 79 -6.11 -11.10 -0.88
C GLY A 79 -6.43 -10.57 -2.27
N GLU A 80 -5.40 -10.27 -3.05
CA GLU A 80 -5.58 -9.81 -4.42
C GLU A 80 -6.23 -10.89 -5.28
N GLN A 81 -5.77 -12.13 -5.16
CA GLN A 81 -6.30 -13.27 -5.91
C GLN A 81 -7.75 -13.58 -5.54
N SER A 82 -8.10 -13.46 -4.27
CA SER A 82 -9.46 -13.77 -3.78
C SER A 82 -10.42 -12.60 -3.90
N GLY A 83 -9.95 -11.43 -4.30
CA GLY A 83 -10.79 -10.23 -4.38
C GLY A 83 -11.09 -9.62 -3.01
N ASN A 84 -10.27 -9.88 -2.00
CA ASN A 84 -10.48 -9.36 -0.65
C ASN A 84 -9.24 -8.63 -0.14
N LEU A 85 -8.87 -7.59 -0.84
CA LEU A 85 -7.66 -6.83 -0.57
C LEU A 85 -7.75 -6.01 0.72
N ILE A 86 -8.95 -5.50 1.04
CA ILE A 86 -9.18 -4.76 2.28
C ILE A 86 -8.85 -5.64 3.49
N GLN A 87 -9.35 -6.88 3.48
CA GLN A 87 -9.07 -7.83 4.56
C GLN A 87 -7.58 -8.16 4.61
N ALA A 88 -6.93 -8.29 3.45
CA ALA A 88 -5.49 -8.58 3.40
C ALA A 88 -4.67 -7.49 4.08
N PHE A 89 -4.96 -6.22 3.78
CA PHE A 89 -4.25 -5.12 4.44
C PHE A 89 -4.51 -5.09 5.94
N SER A 90 -5.75 -5.32 6.36
CA SER A 90 -6.09 -5.43 7.78
C SER A 90 -5.33 -6.58 8.45
N ASP A 91 -5.22 -7.72 7.78
CA ASP A 91 -4.47 -8.87 8.28
C ASP A 91 -2.97 -8.56 8.40
N CYS A 92 -2.41 -7.80 7.48
CA CYS A 92 -1.01 -7.37 7.56
C CYS A 92 -0.72 -6.59 8.83
N VAL A 93 -1.64 -5.73 9.26
CA VAL A 93 -1.48 -4.99 10.51
C VAL A 93 -1.37 -5.96 11.69
N ARG A 94 -2.16 -7.03 11.69
CA ARG A 94 -2.16 -7.98 12.81
C ARG A 94 -0.90 -8.83 12.90
N ILE A 95 -0.21 -9.07 11.79
CA ILE A 95 1.00 -9.89 11.80
C ILE A 95 2.27 -9.08 12.01
N ILE A 96 2.18 -7.77 12.03
CA ILE A 96 3.30 -6.91 12.37
C ILE A 96 3.42 -6.80 13.89
#